data_2593772c210e1131cb9b5a7a340332c6
#
_entry.id   2593772c210e1131cb9b5a7a340332c6
#
_cell.length_a   1.000
_cell.length_b   1.000
_cell.length_c   1.000
_cell.angle_alpha   90.00
_cell.angle_beta   90.00
_cell.angle_gamma   90.00
#
_symmetry.space_group_name_H-M   'P 1'
#
loop_
_entity.id
_entity.type
_entity.pdbx_description
1 polymer ?
#
loop_
_entity_poly.entity_id
_entity_poly.type
_entity_poly.pdbx_seq_one_letter_code
_entity_poly.pdbx_strand_id
1 'polypeptide(L)'
;VGKTSTKEMISSVLEQKYSVHKTAGNFNNEIGLPLTIFGIRESHQVAVLEMGISDFGEMHRLSTMSCPDVMVITNIGYCHLEFLGDRDGVLKAKTECFEHMMPDAVAVLNADDDKLATVQTVNGKPAIYYGKESASGVHKSVYTTNIENLGFDGMKAHFVTPEGEFD
;
A
#
# COMPACT_ATOMS: atom_id res chain seq x y z
N VAL A 1 -2.46 -2.65 9.60
CA VAL A 1 -1.14 -2.88 10.22
C VAL A 1 -0.07 -2.64 9.16
N GLY A 2 1.15 -2.17 9.55
CA GLY A 2 2.30 -2.04 8.67
C GLY A 2 2.33 -0.84 7.71
N LYS A 3 1.35 0.04 7.70
CA LYS A 3 1.29 1.21 6.80
C LYS A 3 2.53 2.10 6.91
N THR A 4 2.86 2.54 8.12
CA THR A 4 3.99 3.45 8.36
C THR A 4 5.32 2.79 8.00
N SER A 5 5.54 1.52 8.37
CA SER A 5 6.75 0.79 7.99
C SER A 5 6.87 0.66 6.46
N THR A 6 5.78 0.32 5.78
CA THR A 6 5.76 0.23 4.31
C THR A 6 6.05 1.59 3.67
N LYS A 7 5.44 2.67 4.15
CA LYS A 7 5.71 4.05 3.70
C LYS A 7 7.19 4.40 3.84
N GLU A 8 7.80 4.11 4.99
CA GLU A 8 9.21 4.41 5.22
C GLU A 8 10.13 3.58 4.30
N MET A 9 9.84 2.30 4.09
CA MET A 9 10.60 1.44 3.17
C MET A 9 10.49 1.93 1.73
N ILE A 10 9.29 2.21 1.24
CA ILE A 10 9.07 2.73 -0.11
C ILE A 10 9.83 4.05 -0.28
N SER A 11 9.70 4.96 0.69
CA SER A 11 10.39 6.25 0.63
C SER A 11 11.90 6.10 0.61
N SER A 12 12.46 5.25 1.47
CA SER A 12 13.91 4.99 1.54
C SER A 12 14.49 4.47 0.22
N VAL A 13 13.75 3.59 -0.46
CA VAL A 13 14.15 3.09 -1.79
C VAL A 13 14.07 4.19 -2.85
N LEU A 14 12.96 4.93 -2.88
CA LEU A 14 12.75 5.98 -3.88
C LEU A 14 13.71 7.16 -3.69
N GLU A 15 14.08 7.50 -2.47
CA GLU A 15 15.05 8.56 -2.12
C GLU A 15 16.45 8.31 -2.70
N GLN A 16 16.77 7.06 -3.11
CA GLN A 16 18.04 6.77 -3.80
C GLN A 16 18.11 7.42 -5.20
N LYS A 17 16.97 7.79 -5.78
CA LYS A 17 16.91 8.32 -7.15
C LYS A 17 16.07 9.58 -7.28
N TYR A 18 15.06 9.75 -6.44
CA TYR A 18 14.04 10.81 -6.58
C TYR A 18 14.03 11.75 -5.37
N SER A 19 13.60 12.99 -5.58
CA SER A 19 13.23 13.89 -4.50
C SER A 19 11.84 13.48 -4.00
N VAL A 20 11.79 12.91 -2.79
CA VAL A 20 10.57 12.33 -2.21
C VAL A 20 10.00 13.21 -1.12
N HIS A 21 8.68 13.48 -1.22
CA HIS A 21 7.88 14.01 -0.12
C HIS A 21 7.08 12.89 0.52
N LYS A 22 7.04 12.79 1.84
CA LYS A 22 6.31 11.71 2.52
C LYS A 22 5.52 12.20 3.72
N THR A 23 4.47 11.46 4.07
CA THR A 23 3.71 11.69 5.31
C THR A 23 4.63 11.63 6.52
N ALA A 24 4.66 12.71 7.30
CA ALA A 24 5.39 12.78 8.56
C ALA A 24 4.56 12.15 9.69
N GLY A 25 5.21 11.35 10.54
CA GLY A 25 4.56 10.73 11.69
C GLY A 25 3.29 9.97 11.32
N ASN A 26 2.16 10.35 11.93
CA ASN A 26 0.83 9.77 11.74
C ASN A 26 -0.15 10.74 11.07
N PHE A 27 0.31 11.69 10.26
CA PHE A 27 -0.54 12.64 9.53
C PHE A 27 -1.26 11.97 8.35
N ASN A 28 -1.99 10.89 8.65
CA ASN A 28 -2.58 9.97 7.70
C ASN A 28 -4.12 10.00 7.66
N ASN A 29 -4.75 10.94 8.36
CA ASN A 29 -6.20 11.13 8.44
C ASN A 29 -6.65 12.39 7.65
N GLU A 30 -7.94 12.71 7.72
CA GLU A 30 -8.56 13.83 6.99
C GLU A 30 -8.01 15.22 7.37
N ILE A 31 -7.29 15.35 8.47
CA ILE A 31 -6.59 16.59 8.86
C ILE A 31 -5.11 16.52 8.45
N GLY A 32 -4.45 15.42 8.73
CA GLY A 32 -3.02 15.25 8.51
C GLY A 32 -2.63 15.11 7.04
N LEU A 33 -3.42 14.38 6.25
CA LEU A 33 -3.13 14.19 4.82
C LEU A 33 -3.13 15.52 4.04
N PRO A 34 -4.13 16.42 4.17
CA PRO A 34 -4.08 17.74 3.53
C PRO A 34 -2.84 18.54 3.91
N LEU A 35 -2.45 18.53 5.19
CA LEU A 35 -1.24 19.22 5.65
C LEU A 35 0.02 18.65 5.00
N THR A 36 0.07 17.33 4.82
CA THR A 36 1.16 16.67 4.07
C THR A 36 1.15 17.12 2.61
N ILE A 37 -0.01 17.10 1.94
CA ILE A 37 -0.15 17.52 0.53
C ILE A 37 0.26 18.99 0.35
N PHE A 38 -0.11 19.89 1.25
CA PHE A 38 0.32 21.29 1.21
C PHE A 38 1.84 21.46 1.37
N GLY A 39 2.53 20.47 1.88
CA GLY A 39 4.00 20.42 1.96
C GLY A 39 4.69 20.07 0.65
N ILE A 40 3.97 19.60 -0.38
CA ILE A 40 4.54 19.27 -1.69
C ILE A 40 5.06 20.54 -2.38
N ARG A 41 6.21 20.43 -3.02
CA ARG A 41 6.89 21.51 -3.76
C ARG A 41 7.22 21.01 -5.16
N GLU A 42 7.43 21.93 -6.10
CA GLU A 42 7.82 21.62 -7.49
C GLU A 42 9.12 20.81 -7.60
N SER A 43 9.97 20.88 -6.57
CA SER A 43 11.20 20.09 -6.49
C SER A 43 10.96 18.62 -6.15
N HIS A 44 9.80 18.25 -5.64
CA HIS A 44 9.47 16.86 -5.34
C HIS A 44 9.00 16.14 -6.60
N GLN A 45 9.56 14.96 -6.83
CA GLN A 45 9.22 14.11 -7.98
C GLN A 45 8.23 13.00 -7.61
N VAL A 46 8.22 12.60 -6.34
CA VAL A 46 7.33 11.58 -5.79
C VAL A 46 6.77 12.02 -4.45
N ALA A 47 5.49 11.73 -4.21
CA ALA A 47 4.87 11.85 -2.89
C ALA A 47 4.44 10.47 -2.39
N VAL A 48 4.91 10.06 -1.20
CA VAL A 48 4.51 8.82 -0.53
C VAL A 48 3.58 9.16 0.61
N LEU A 49 2.29 8.99 0.37
CA LEU A 49 1.21 9.42 1.25
C LEU A 49 0.63 8.21 2.01
N GLU A 50 0.69 8.24 3.34
CA GLU A 50 0.02 7.24 4.19
C GLU A 50 -1.42 7.67 4.42
N MET A 51 -2.38 6.74 4.23
CA MET A 51 -3.79 6.94 4.50
C MET A 51 -4.29 5.96 5.56
N GLY A 52 -4.89 6.49 6.62
CA GLY A 52 -5.49 5.75 7.72
C GLY A 52 -6.97 6.04 7.82
N ILE A 53 -7.79 5.00 8.00
CA ILE A 53 -9.24 5.12 8.12
C ILE A 53 -9.74 4.37 9.34
N SER A 54 -10.87 4.82 9.86
CA SER A 54 -11.63 4.22 10.96
C SER A 54 -13.06 3.86 10.54
N ASP A 55 -13.63 4.55 9.56
CA ASP A 55 -15.02 4.39 9.13
C ASP A 55 -15.14 4.44 7.59
N PHE A 56 -16.32 4.07 7.08
CA PHE A 56 -16.69 4.20 5.68
C PHE A 56 -16.68 5.66 5.21
N GLY A 57 -16.33 5.87 3.95
CA GLY A 57 -16.25 7.18 3.33
C GLY A 57 -14.99 7.98 3.65
N GLU A 58 -14.21 7.61 4.68
CA GLU A 58 -12.94 8.28 4.98
C GLU A 58 -11.91 8.04 3.87
N MET A 59 -11.78 6.80 3.39
CA MET A 59 -10.86 6.49 2.29
C MET A 59 -11.27 7.18 0.99
N HIS A 60 -12.56 7.27 0.71
CA HIS A 60 -13.08 8.06 -0.40
C HIS A 60 -12.60 9.52 -0.33
N ARG A 61 -12.73 10.20 0.82
CA ARG A 61 -12.28 11.59 1.00
C ARG A 61 -10.76 11.73 0.89
N LEU A 62 -10.00 10.82 1.51
CA LEU A 62 -8.53 10.84 1.45
C LEU A 62 -8.02 10.64 0.02
N SER A 63 -8.59 9.68 -0.71
CA SER A 63 -8.18 9.39 -2.08
C SER A 63 -8.60 10.47 -3.08
N THR A 64 -9.74 11.13 -2.85
CA THR A 64 -10.15 12.30 -3.64
C THR A 64 -9.13 13.43 -3.56
N MET A 65 -8.50 13.63 -2.38
CA MET A 65 -7.47 14.67 -2.20
C MET A 65 -6.11 14.27 -2.79
N SER A 66 -5.79 12.99 -2.79
CA SER A 66 -4.46 12.49 -3.20
C SER A 66 -4.38 12.07 -4.66
N CYS A 67 -5.50 11.63 -5.28
CA CYS A 67 -5.56 11.13 -6.67
C CYS A 67 -4.36 10.24 -7.03
N PRO A 68 -4.18 9.07 -6.37
CA PRO A 68 -2.93 8.33 -6.45
C PRO A 68 -2.70 7.69 -7.82
N ASP A 69 -1.44 7.70 -8.30
CA ASP A 69 -0.96 6.93 -9.45
C ASP A 69 -0.67 5.47 -9.06
N VAL A 70 -0.30 5.24 -7.82
CA VAL A 70 -0.04 3.91 -7.26
C VAL A 70 -0.73 3.79 -5.90
N MET A 71 -1.61 2.80 -5.75
CA MET A 71 -2.26 2.49 -4.48
C MET A 71 -1.74 1.17 -3.93
N VAL A 72 -1.17 1.22 -2.72
CA VAL A 72 -0.67 0.03 -2.02
C VAL A 72 -1.59 -0.30 -0.85
N ILE A 73 -2.14 -1.52 -0.81
CA ILE A 73 -2.89 -2.02 0.36
C ILE A 73 -2.13 -3.19 0.97
N THR A 74 -1.69 -3.00 2.22
CA THR A 74 -0.80 -3.96 2.91
C THR A 74 -1.53 -5.18 3.44
N ASN A 75 -2.71 -5.00 4.02
CA ASN A 75 -3.53 -6.09 4.56
C ASN A 75 -4.95 -5.63 4.93
N ILE A 76 -5.83 -6.60 5.11
CA ILE A 76 -7.19 -6.46 5.65
C ILE A 76 -7.26 -7.17 7.00
N GLY A 77 -6.85 -6.45 8.05
CA GLY A 77 -6.85 -6.95 9.43
C GLY A 77 -8.17 -6.68 10.16
N TYR A 78 -8.19 -7.06 11.44
CA TYR A 78 -9.32 -6.87 12.34
C TYR A 78 -9.22 -5.50 13.05
N CYS A 79 -9.37 -4.41 12.29
CA CYS A 79 -9.30 -3.05 12.82
C CYS A 79 -10.62 -2.33 12.61
N HIS A 80 -11.00 -1.48 13.59
CA HIS A 80 -12.19 -0.62 13.51
C HIS A 80 -13.50 -1.40 13.26
N LEU A 81 -13.61 -2.64 13.78
CA LEU A 81 -14.78 -3.50 13.56
C LEU A 81 -16.06 -2.94 14.15
N GLU A 82 -15.97 -2.07 15.15
CA GLU A 82 -17.10 -1.34 15.73
C GLU A 82 -17.85 -0.48 14.70
N PHE A 83 -17.13 0.04 13.68
CA PHE A 83 -17.69 0.87 12.60
C PHE A 83 -17.82 0.10 11.29
N LEU A 84 -16.86 -0.80 10.99
CA LEU A 84 -16.78 -1.50 9.72
C LEU A 84 -17.41 -2.90 9.76
N GLY A 85 -17.81 -3.39 10.93
CA GLY A 85 -18.49 -4.66 11.14
C GLY A 85 -17.54 -5.86 11.13
N ASP A 86 -17.02 -6.22 9.99
CA ASP A 86 -16.13 -7.37 9.79
C ASP A 86 -14.99 -7.07 8.81
N ARG A 87 -14.20 -8.09 8.44
CA ARG A 87 -13.11 -7.94 7.46
C ARG A 87 -13.60 -7.61 6.06
N ASP A 88 -14.81 -7.99 5.67
CA ASP A 88 -15.39 -7.61 4.39
C ASP A 88 -15.74 -6.11 4.37
N GLY A 89 -16.25 -5.58 5.49
CA GLY A 89 -16.40 -4.15 5.68
C GLY A 89 -15.06 -3.39 5.64
N VAL A 90 -14.02 -3.95 6.27
CA VAL A 90 -12.66 -3.36 6.18
C VAL A 90 -12.13 -3.36 4.74
N LEU A 91 -12.33 -4.45 4.00
CA LEU A 91 -11.98 -4.50 2.57
C LEU A 91 -12.73 -3.43 1.80
N LYS A 92 -14.07 -3.37 1.95
CA LYS A 92 -14.91 -2.39 1.27
C LYS A 92 -14.46 -0.96 1.56
N ALA A 93 -14.25 -0.61 2.81
CA ALA A 93 -13.83 0.74 3.20
C ALA A 93 -12.45 1.10 2.62
N LYS A 94 -11.47 0.18 2.63
CA LYS A 94 -10.14 0.45 2.07
C LYS A 94 -10.12 0.53 0.55
N THR A 95 -11.00 -0.20 -0.14
CA THR A 95 -11.07 -0.19 -1.61
C THR A 95 -11.87 0.98 -2.18
N GLU A 96 -12.50 1.82 -1.35
CA GLU A 96 -13.09 3.10 -1.79
C GLU A 96 -12.07 4.00 -2.52
N CYS A 97 -10.77 3.86 -2.23
CA CYS A 97 -9.72 4.59 -2.93
C CYS A 97 -9.64 4.29 -4.42
N PHE A 98 -10.11 3.15 -4.89
CA PHE A 98 -9.99 2.76 -6.29
C PHE A 98 -10.77 3.68 -7.23
N GLU A 99 -11.86 4.29 -6.74
CA GLU A 99 -12.68 5.23 -7.52
C GLU A 99 -11.95 6.54 -7.86
N HIS A 100 -10.93 6.89 -7.09
CA HIS A 100 -10.20 8.16 -7.19
C HIS A 100 -8.76 8.03 -7.67
N MET A 101 -8.37 6.84 -8.10
CA MET A 101 -7.07 6.63 -8.71
C MET A 101 -7.01 7.29 -10.09
N MET A 102 -5.82 7.76 -10.47
CA MET A 102 -5.60 8.30 -11.82
C MET A 102 -5.92 7.25 -12.91
N PRO A 103 -6.27 7.65 -14.14
CA PRO A 103 -6.69 6.71 -15.20
C PRO A 103 -5.67 5.61 -15.51
N ASP A 104 -4.38 5.93 -15.40
CA ASP A 104 -3.28 4.97 -15.65
C ASP A 104 -2.69 4.36 -14.38
N ALA A 105 -3.32 4.62 -13.24
CA ALA A 105 -2.87 4.14 -11.95
C ALA A 105 -2.91 2.61 -11.82
N VAL A 106 -2.09 2.10 -10.92
CA VAL A 106 -2.00 0.69 -10.60
C VAL A 106 -2.28 0.43 -9.11
N ALA A 107 -2.95 -0.69 -8.82
CA ALA A 107 -3.13 -1.17 -7.46
C ALA A 107 -2.11 -2.28 -7.16
N VAL A 108 -1.37 -2.13 -6.06
CA VAL A 108 -0.38 -3.09 -5.57
C VAL A 108 -0.93 -3.73 -4.29
N LEU A 109 -1.19 -5.02 -4.33
CA LEU A 109 -1.93 -5.75 -3.30
C LEU A 109 -1.12 -6.91 -2.75
N ASN A 110 -1.27 -7.15 -1.45
CA ASN A 110 -0.65 -8.29 -0.78
C ASN A 110 -1.44 -9.58 -1.08
N ALA A 111 -0.85 -10.50 -1.84
CA ALA A 111 -1.44 -11.79 -2.17
C ALA A 111 -1.49 -12.77 -0.98
N ASP A 112 -0.72 -12.52 0.08
CA ASP A 112 -0.76 -13.34 1.30
C ASP A 112 -1.97 -13.01 2.19
N ASP A 113 -2.70 -11.93 1.89
CA ASP A 113 -3.96 -11.58 2.54
C ASP A 113 -5.13 -12.18 1.75
N ASP A 114 -5.90 -13.05 2.38
CA ASP A 114 -7.01 -13.80 1.77
C ASP A 114 -8.11 -12.88 1.18
N LYS A 115 -8.33 -11.72 1.79
CA LYS A 115 -9.31 -10.75 1.30
C LYS A 115 -8.77 -9.96 0.09
N LEU A 116 -7.52 -9.51 0.14
CA LEU A 116 -6.91 -8.80 -0.99
C LEU A 116 -6.73 -9.71 -2.21
N ALA A 117 -6.43 -11.00 -1.99
CA ALA A 117 -6.31 -11.99 -3.07
C ALA A 117 -7.59 -12.18 -3.89
N THR A 118 -8.75 -11.73 -3.39
CA THR A 118 -10.02 -11.75 -4.16
C THR A 118 -10.18 -10.60 -5.15
N VAL A 119 -9.37 -9.53 -5.03
CA VAL A 119 -9.47 -8.31 -5.85
C VAL A 119 -8.64 -8.50 -7.13
N GLN A 120 -9.22 -9.06 -8.17
CA GLN A 120 -8.50 -9.39 -9.41
C GLN A 120 -8.20 -8.17 -10.30
N THR A 121 -9.13 -7.23 -10.35
CA THR A 121 -9.02 -6.04 -11.20
C THR A 121 -9.41 -4.77 -10.44
N VAL A 122 -8.76 -3.68 -10.77
CA VAL A 122 -9.06 -2.33 -10.28
C VAL A 122 -9.17 -1.41 -11.48
N ASN A 123 -10.33 -0.75 -11.64
CA ASN A 123 -10.62 0.13 -12.77
C ASN A 123 -10.36 -0.52 -14.15
N GLY A 124 -10.69 -1.81 -14.30
CA GLY A 124 -10.50 -2.58 -15.53
C GLY A 124 -9.06 -3.06 -15.79
N LYS A 125 -8.11 -2.79 -14.90
CA LYS A 125 -6.72 -3.24 -14.99
C LYS A 125 -6.45 -4.37 -13.98
N PRO A 126 -5.62 -5.37 -14.30
CA PRO A 126 -5.19 -6.37 -13.33
C PRO A 126 -4.47 -5.71 -12.15
N ALA A 127 -4.73 -6.17 -10.93
CA ALA A 127 -3.95 -5.77 -9.77
C ALA A 127 -2.54 -6.38 -9.85
N ILE A 128 -1.54 -5.65 -9.36
CA ILE A 128 -0.17 -6.15 -9.18
C ILE A 128 -0.09 -6.79 -7.80
N TYR A 129 0.31 -8.05 -7.74
CA TYR A 129 0.41 -8.77 -6.49
C TYR A 129 1.86 -8.97 -6.04
N TYR A 130 2.07 -8.83 -4.74
CA TYR A 130 3.31 -9.22 -4.07
C TYR A 130 3.01 -10.20 -2.92
N GLY A 131 4.01 -10.94 -2.47
CA GLY A 131 3.88 -11.84 -1.31
C GLY A 131 4.95 -12.90 -1.24
N LYS A 132 4.69 -13.98 -0.49
CA LYS A 132 5.55 -15.16 -0.43
C LYS A 132 5.24 -16.10 -1.59
N GLU A 133 6.24 -16.83 -2.09
CA GLU A 133 6.06 -17.79 -3.18
C GLU A 133 4.92 -18.78 -2.93
N SER A 134 4.86 -19.33 -1.72
CA SER A 134 3.94 -20.42 -1.33
C SER A 134 2.51 -19.99 -1.03
N ALA A 135 2.22 -18.70 -0.95
CA ALA A 135 0.90 -18.22 -0.54
C ALA A 135 -0.01 -17.98 -1.74
N SER A 136 -1.28 -18.40 -1.63
CA SER A 136 -2.42 -18.19 -2.53
C SER A 136 -2.23 -18.62 -4.00
N GLY A 137 -3.29 -19.08 -4.67
CA GLY A 137 -3.30 -19.39 -6.11
C GLY A 137 -3.27 -18.16 -7.04
N VAL A 138 -2.88 -16.98 -6.54
CA VAL A 138 -2.80 -15.73 -7.30
C VAL A 138 -1.40 -15.57 -7.87
N HIS A 139 -1.30 -15.23 -9.15
CA HIS A 139 -0.01 -14.92 -9.78
C HIS A 139 0.58 -13.63 -9.18
N LYS A 140 1.80 -13.72 -8.65
CA LYS A 140 2.52 -12.61 -8.05
C LYS A 140 3.57 -12.07 -9.01
N SER A 141 3.60 -10.76 -9.17
CA SER A 141 4.63 -10.08 -9.95
C SER A 141 5.95 -9.94 -9.18
N VAL A 142 5.86 -9.82 -7.86
CA VAL A 142 7.01 -9.75 -6.95
C VAL A 142 6.78 -10.71 -5.79
N TYR A 143 7.73 -11.58 -5.51
CA TYR A 143 7.60 -12.48 -4.37
C TYR A 143 8.94 -12.81 -3.73
N THR A 144 8.86 -13.29 -2.48
CA THR A 144 10.03 -13.72 -1.74
C THR A 144 10.08 -15.24 -1.60
N THR A 145 11.29 -15.77 -1.70
CA THR A 145 11.64 -17.15 -1.37
C THR A 145 12.68 -17.17 -0.25
N ASN A 146 12.92 -18.33 0.36
CA ASN A 146 14.05 -18.55 1.30
C ASN A 146 14.17 -17.47 2.40
N ILE A 147 13.06 -17.17 3.07
CA ILE A 147 13.05 -16.19 4.18
C ILE A 147 13.72 -16.81 5.41
N GLU A 148 14.81 -16.24 5.86
CA GLU A 148 15.54 -16.60 7.06
C GLU A 148 15.42 -15.49 8.11
N ASN A 149 14.98 -15.86 9.32
CA ASN A 149 14.92 -14.94 10.45
C ASN A 149 16.21 -15.08 11.28
N LEU A 150 17.03 -14.04 11.29
CA LEU A 150 18.30 -13.98 12.00
C LEU A 150 18.16 -13.37 13.42
N GLY A 151 16.94 -13.23 13.94
CA GLY A 151 16.67 -12.64 15.23
C GLY A 151 17.04 -11.15 15.26
N PHE A 152 17.93 -10.76 16.20
CA PHE A 152 18.37 -9.37 16.34
C PHE A 152 19.25 -8.90 15.16
N ASP A 153 19.83 -9.80 14.39
CA ASP A 153 20.63 -9.47 13.21
C ASP A 153 19.78 -9.18 11.96
N GLY A 154 18.46 -9.29 12.07
CA GLY A 154 17.51 -8.92 11.03
C GLY A 154 16.89 -10.10 10.30
N MET A 155 16.64 -9.92 9.02
CA MET A 155 16.04 -10.92 8.13
C MET A 155 16.82 -10.99 6.82
N LYS A 156 16.96 -12.19 6.28
CA LYS A 156 17.48 -12.42 4.93
C LYS A 156 16.35 -13.03 4.07
N ALA A 157 16.20 -12.54 2.86
CA ALA A 157 15.21 -13.07 1.93
C ALA A 157 15.69 -12.93 0.49
N HIS A 158 15.37 -13.92 -0.32
CA HIS A 158 15.57 -13.85 -1.76
C HIS A 158 14.31 -13.29 -2.43
N PHE A 159 14.48 -12.29 -3.29
CA PHE A 159 13.40 -11.62 -4.01
C PHE A 159 13.43 -11.97 -5.49
N VAL A 160 12.26 -12.28 -6.03
CA VAL A 160 12.03 -12.52 -7.46
C VAL A 160 11.13 -11.41 -7.98
N THR A 161 11.56 -10.72 -9.02
CA THR A 161 10.85 -9.60 -9.66
C THR A 161 10.89 -9.75 -11.18
N PRO A 162 10.07 -9.00 -11.93
CA PRO A 162 10.13 -8.99 -13.40
C PRO A 162 11.47 -8.53 -13.97
N GLU A 163 12.23 -7.72 -13.22
CA GLU A 163 13.53 -7.18 -13.64
C GLU A 163 14.70 -8.07 -13.23
N GLY A 164 14.50 -9.07 -12.40
CA GLY A 164 15.55 -9.98 -11.93
C GLY A 164 15.37 -10.43 -10.48
N GLU A 165 16.39 -11.10 -9.97
CA GLU A 165 16.42 -11.70 -8.64
C GLU A 165 17.54 -11.06 -7.80
N PHE A 166 17.31 -10.89 -6.48
CA PHE A 166 18.29 -10.33 -5.54
C PHE A 166 18.04 -10.78 -4.10
N ASP A 167 19.07 -10.72 -3.23
CA ASP A 167 19.04 -11.01 -1.80
C ASP A 167 19.00 -9.75 -0.93
#